data_42064873d40efa491b8493793ddadc1b
#
_entry.id   42064873d40efa491b8493793ddadc1b
#
_cell.length_a   1.000
_cell.length_b   1.000
_cell.length_c   1.000
_cell.angle_alpha   90.00
_cell.angle_beta   90.00
_cell.angle_gamma   90.00
#
_symmetry.space_group_name_H-M   'P 1'
#
loop_
_entity.id
_entity.type
_entity.pdbx_description
1 polymer ?
#
loop_
_entity_poly.entity_id
_entity_poly.type
_entity_poly.pdbx_seq_one_letter_code
_entity_poly.pdbx_strand_id
1 'polypeptide(L)'
;MKQTELWIGGKFVGSSSGEYFADVNPSDGKVLARVAKGTSADIGVAVRAAKDAYQTYKNSQAKEREKILSDIASIVERDREEYLNLLIDEVGSPIMKASFEVDYCINAFRAAAGVPRRLTGETMPLDRPGAFGFSIREPVGVVACITPFNVPLLKHAKHIAMVIATAVVNRYNAIVFSPLVPNFLTSSIAAVPQTRETNTSGTTKALRLRINASLRNWKKPLMM
;
A
#
# COMPACT_ATOMS: atom_id res chain seq x y z
N MET A 1 -9.61 -14.33 -19.65
CA MET A 1 -8.75 -14.57 -18.47
C MET A 1 -8.27 -13.23 -17.98
N LYS A 2 -8.35 -12.97 -16.67
CA LYS A 2 -7.92 -11.70 -16.08
C LYS A 2 -6.40 -11.57 -16.18
N GLN A 3 -5.91 -10.37 -16.51
CA GLN A 3 -4.49 -10.04 -16.52
C GLN A 3 -4.21 -8.92 -15.52
N THR A 4 -3.21 -9.10 -14.69
CA THR A 4 -2.80 -8.15 -13.65
C THR A 4 -1.41 -7.64 -13.97
N GLU A 5 -1.27 -6.33 -14.07
CA GLU A 5 -0.05 -5.63 -14.37
C GLU A 5 0.65 -5.14 -13.10
N LEU A 6 1.91 -4.73 -13.23
CA LEU A 6 2.64 -4.04 -12.19
C LEU A 6 2.02 -2.67 -11.93
N TRP A 7 1.95 -2.26 -10.67
CA TRP A 7 1.50 -0.92 -10.31
C TRP A 7 2.69 -0.02 -9.99
N ILE A 8 3.05 0.88 -10.90
CA ILE A 8 4.22 1.75 -10.74
C ILE A 8 3.83 3.19 -11.06
N GLY A 9 4.17 4.11 -10.18
CA GLY A 9 3.94 5.55 -10.38
C GLY A 9 2.46 5.91 -10.56
N GLY A 10 1.53 5.19 -9.92
CA GLY A 10 0.10 5.42 -10.03
C GLY A 10 -0.56 4.86 -11.29
N LYS A 11 0.14 3.99 -12.05
CA LYS A 11 -0.35 3.40 -13.30
C LYS A 11 -0.11 1.90 -13.33
N PHE A 12 -0.96 1.18 -14.06
CA PHE A 12 -0.71 -0.20 -14.45
C PHE A 12 0.26 -0.22 -15.63
N VAL A 13 1.34 -0.98 -15.51
CA VAL A 13 2.38 -1.12 -16.53
C VAL A 13 2.74 -2.59 -16.69
N GLY A 14 2.96 -3.04 -17.92
CA GLY A 14 3.46 -4.39 -18.18
C GLY A 14 4.88 -4.57 -17.63
N SER A 15 5.26 -5.83 -17.39
CA SER A 15 6.64 -6.16 -17.08
C SER A 15 7.55 -5.87 -18.28
N SER A 16 8.77 -5.40 -18.02
CA SER A 16 9.79 -5.17 -19.05
C SER A 16 10.18 -6.43 -19.82
N SER A 17 9.95 -7.62 -19.25
CA SER A 17 10.14 -8.90 -19.95
C SER A 17 8.97 -9.29 -20.84
N GLY A 18 7.79 -8.71 -20.65
CA GLY A 18 6.53 -9.16 -21.27
C GLY A 18 6.05 -10.53 -20.78
N GLU A 19 6.71 -11.12 -19.78
CA GLU A 19 6.35 -12.42 -19.23
C GLU A 19 5.24 -12.31 -18.17
N TYR A 20 4.43 -13.37 -18.11
CA TYR A 20 3.38 -13.55 -17.11
C TYR A 20 3.45 -14.97 -16.53
N PHE A 21 3.05 -15.10 -15.29
CA PHE A 21 2.82 -16.41 -14.68
C PHE A 21 1.35 -16.56 -14.28
N ALA A 22 0.90 -17.80 -14.15
CA ALA A 22 -0.45 -18.12 -13.76
C ALA A 22 -0.58 -18.02 -12.24
N ASP A 23 -1.63 -17.36 -11.80
CA ASP A 23 -2.11 -17.40 -10.44
C ASP A 23 -3.22 -18.46 -10.36
N VAL A 24 -3.06 -19.41 -9.45
CA VAL A 24 -3.84 -20.65 -9.44
C VAL A 24 -4.52 -20.80 -8.08
N ASN A 25 -5.83 -21.06 -8.10
CA ASN A 25 -6.56 -21.42 -6.89
C ASN A 25 -6.02 -22.74 -6.33
N PRO A 26 -5.48 -22.77 -5.11
CA PRO A 26 -4.89 -23.97 -4.54
C PRO A 26 -5.91 -25.06 -4.21
N SER A 27 -7.20 -24.74 -4.18
CA SER A 27 -8.26 -25.69 -3.84
C SER A 27 -8.69 -26.56 -5.03
N ASP A 28 -8.72 -26.00 -6.25
CA ASP A 28 -9.23 -26.68 -7.43
C ASP A 28 -8.29 -26.65 -8.64
N GLY A 29 -7.14 -25.96 -8.50
CA GLY A 29 -6.13 -25.87 -9.56
C GLY A 29 -6.50 -24.96 -10.72
N LYS A 30 -7.62 -24.24 -10.66
CA LYS A 30 -8.03 -23.34 -11.74
C LYS A 30 -7.20 -22.07 -11.76
N VAL A 31 -6.91 -21.59 -12.95
CA VAL A 31 -6.22 -20.32 -13.14
C VAL A 31 -7.16 -19.16 -12.87
N LEU A 32 -6.84 -18.35 -11.86
CA LEU A 32 -7.57 -17.15 -11.49
C LEU A 32 -7.19 -15.96 -12.35
N ALA A 33 -5.88 -15.77 -12.55
CA ALA A 33 -5.36 -14.67 -13.34
C ALA A 33 -4.00 -14.99 -13.95
N ARG A 34 -3.54 -14.12 -14.88
CA ARG A 34 -2.15 -14.04 -15.31
C ARG A 34 -1.52 -12.78 -14.73
N VAL A 35 -0.40 -12.90 -14.07
CA VAL A 35 0.27 -11.82 -13.35
C VAL A 35 1.59 -11.48 -14.02
N ALA A 36 1.84 -10.18 -14.24
CA ALA A 36 3.08 -9.71 -14.83
C ALA A 36 4.28 -10.10 -13.96
N LYS A 37 5.26 -10.77 -14.58
CA LYS A 37 6.49 -11.20 -13.93
C LYS A 37 7.49 -10.05 -13.91
N GLY A 38 7.54 -9.32 -12.79
CA GLY A 38 8.46 -8.20 -12.61
C GLY A 38 9.93 -8.61 -12.67
N THR A 39 10.77 -7.75 -13.24
CA THR A 39 12.20 -7.93 -13.38
C THR A 39 12.98 -6.94 -12.50
N SER A 40 14.30 -7.11 -12.42
CA SER A 40 15.17 -6.14 -11.75
C SER A 40 15.12 -4.74 -12.39
N ALA A 41 14.86 -4.65 -13.71
CA ALA A 41 14.67 -3.37 -14.40
C ALA A 41 13.40 -2.67 -13.92
N ASP A 42 12.29 -3.41 -13.75
CA ASP A 42 11.02 -2.89 -13.24
C ASP A 42 11.16 -2.39 -11.79
N ILE A 43 11.96 -3.09 -10.96
CA ILE A 43 12.33 -2.61 -9.62
C ILE A 43 12.99 -1.24 -9.70
N GLY A 44 13.95 -1.07 -10.61
CA GLY A 44 14.61 0.21 -10.82
C GLY A 44 13.64 1.35 -11.17
N VAL A 45 12.64 1.07 -12.01
CA VAL A 45 11.58 2.03 -12.37
C VAL A 45 10.70 2.35 -11.15
N ALA A 46 10.28 1.34 -10.42
CA ALA A 46 9.44 1.50 -9.22
C ALA A 46 10.15 2.30 -8.12
N VAL A 47 11.45 2.06 -7.90
CA VAL A 47 12.26 2.83 -6.94
C VAL A 47 12.37 4.29 -7.34
N ARG A 48 12.57 4.59 -8.64
CA ARG A 48 12.58 5.99 -9.12
C ARG A 48 11.25 6.67 -8.87
N ALA A 49 10.13 6.05 -9.27
CA ALA A 49 8.79 6.58 -9.03
C ALA A 49 8.51 6.84 -7.54
N ALA A 50 8.96 5.94 -6.66
CA ALA A 50 8.83 6.13 -5.22
C ALA A 50 9.70 7.28 -4.69
N LYS A 51 10.92 7.46 -5.21
CA LYS A 51 11.78 8.60 -4.87
C LYS A 51 11.18 9.92 -5.29
N ASP A 52 10.56 9.99 -6.46
CA ASP A 52 9.88 11.20 -6.96
C ASP A 52 8.68 11.54 -6.08
N ALA A 53 7.83 10.57 -5.77
CA ALA A 53 6.69 10.73 -4.86
C ALA A 53 7.14 11.15 -3.43
N TYR A 54 8.26 10.64 -2.96
CA TYR A 54 8.82 11.00 -1.66
C TYR A 54 9.13 12.50 -1.53
N GLN A 55 9.54 13.18 -2.59
CA GLN A 55 9.89 14.60 -2.51
C GLN A 55 8.73 15.48 -2.05
N THR A 56 7.51 15.11 -2.40
CA THR A 56 6.29 15.80 -1.94
C THR A 56 5.76 15.22 -0.63
N TYR A 57 5.73 13.90 -0.51
CA TYR A 57 5.13 13.22 0.63
C TYR A 57 5.87 13.46 1.96
N LYS A 58 7.20 13.60 1.93
CA LYS A 58 8.00 13.91 3.13
C LYS A 58 7.55 15.17 3.87
N ASN A 59 6.94 16.12 3.15
CA ASN A 59 6.45 17.39 3.69
C ASN A 59 4.95 17.35 4.01
N SER A 60 4.28 16.20 3.90
CA SER A 60 2.86 16.07 4.19
C SER A 60 2.56 16.35 5.67
N GLN A 61 1.43 16.98 5.92
CA GLN A 61 1.01 17.28 7.28
C GLN A 61 0.50 16.01 8.00
N ALA A 62 0.59 15.98 9.32
CA ALA A 62 0.09 14.88 10.15
C ALA A 62 -1.40 14.57 9.86
N LYS A 63 -2.22 15.62 9.68
CA LYS A 63 -3.64 15.52 9.32
C LYS A 63 -3.87 14.82 7.98
N GLU A 64 -3.04 15.05 7.00
CA GLU A 64 -3.16 14.42 5.68
C GLU A 64 -2.87 12.92 5.76
N ARG A 65 -1.82 12.54 6.49
CA ARG A 65 -1.47 11.13 6.72
C ARG A 65 -2.52 10.38 7.53
N GLU A 66 -3.05 11.01 8.59
CA GLU A 66 -4.18 10.48 9.36
C GLU A 66 -5.40 10.22 8.47
N LYS A 67 -5.75 11.19 7.62
CA LYS A 67 -6.86 11.03 6.68
C LYS A 67 -6.63 9.89 5.69
N ILE A 68 -5.46 9.79 5.10
CA ILE A 68 -5.11 8.70 4.16
C ILE A 68 -5.31 7.33 4.83
N LEU A 69 -4.80 7.17 6.04
CA LEU A 69 -4.90 5.90 6.77
C LEU A 69 -6.36 5.56 7.14
N SER A 70 -7.13 6.55 7.55
CA SER A 70 -8.56 6.38 7.83
C SER A 70 -9.36 6.04 6.57
N ASP A 71 -9.06 6.69 5.45
CA ASP A 71 -9.71 6.42 4.17
C ASP A 71 -9.39 4.98 3.69
N ILE A 72 -8.15 4.50 3.86
CA ILE A 72 -7.76 3.12 3.52
C ILE A 72 -8.56 2.14 4.38
N ALA A 73 -8.63 2.33 5.69
CA ALA A 73 -9.40 1.47 6.57
C ALA A 73 -10.88 1.39 6.15
N SER A 74 -11.48 2.53 5.84
CA SER A 74 -12.88 2.60 5.39
C SER A 74 -13.12 1.92 4.04
N ILE A 75 -12.15 1.99 3.13
CA ILE A 75 -12.24 1.31 1.83
C ILE A 75 -12.17 -0.22 2.02
N VAL A 76 -11.21 -0.70 2.82
CA VAL A 76 -11.08 -2.15 3.10
C VAL A 76 -12.33 -2.67 3.79
N GLU A 77 -12.91 -1.92 4.73
CA GLU A 77 -14.15 -2.28 5.43
C GLU A 77 -15.35 -2.31 4.47
N ARG A 78 -15.47 -1.32 3.59
CA ARG A 78 -16.54 -1.27 2.59
C ARG A 78 -16.49 -2.45 1.63
N ASP A 79 -15.28 -2.82 1.19
CA ASP A 79 -15.05 -3.85 0.19
C ASP A 79 -14.66 -5.20 0.85
N ARG A 80 -15.03 -5.40 2.12
CA ARG A 80 -14.68 -6.55 2.97
C ARG A 80 -14.87 -7.90 2.28
N GLU A 81 -16.04 -8.12 1.71
CA GLU A 81 -16.40 -9.38 1.06
C GLU A 81 -15.49 -9.69 -0.15
N GLU A 82 -15.08 -8.67 -0.87
CA GLU A 82 -14.19 -8.83 -2.01
C GLU A 82 -12.79 -9.28 -1.56
N TYR A 83 -12.25 -8.68 -0.48
CA TYR A 83 -10.96 -9.09 0.10
C TYR A 83 -11.03 -10.50 0.69
N LEU A 84 -12.13 -10.85 1.34
CA LEU A 84 -12.35 -12.16 1.92
C LEU A 84 -12.36 -13.24 0.85
N ASN A 85 -13.13 -13.07 -0.22
CA ASN A 85 -13.18 -14.00 -1.33
C ASN A 85 -11.82 -14.15 -2.03
N LEU A 86 -11.09 -13.04 -2.20
CA LEU A 86 -9.77 -13.07 -2.80
C LEU A 86 -8.77 -13.89 -1.95
N LEU A 87 -8.80 -13.76 -0.62
CA LEU A 87 -7.95 -14.56 0.27
C LEU A 87 -8.32 -16.05 0.25
N ILE A 88 -9.59 -16.38 0.07
CA ILE A 88 -10.04 -17.77 -0.07
C ILE A 88 -9.55 -18.34 -1.40
N ASP A 89 -9.74 -17.60 -2.49
CA ASP A 89 -9.45 -18.09 -3.84
C ASP A 89 -7.94 -18.15 -4.13
N GLU A 90 -7.19 -17.10 -3.77
CA GLU A 90 -5.78 -16.97 -4.13
C GLU A 90 -4.84 -17.66 -3.14
N VAL A 91 -5.17 -17.58 -1.83
CA VAL A 91 -4.32 -18.10 -0.76
C VAL A 91 -4.78 -19.48 -0.26
N GLY A 92 -6.01 -19.89 -0.59
CA GLY A 92 -6.64 -21.08 -0.02
C GLY A 92 -6.96 -20.92 1.46
N SER A 93 -7.18 -19.69 1.91
CA SER A 93 -7.44 -19.41 3.32
C SER A 93 -8.79 -19.95 3.76
N PRO A 94 -8.88 -20.69 4.88
CA PRO A 94 -10.17 -20.95 5.53
C PRO A 94 -10.88 -19.63 5.87
N ILE A 95 -12.21 -19.61 5.80
CA ILE A 95 -13.04 -18.41 6.01
C ILE A 95 -12.71 -17.66 7.31
N MET A 96 -12.46 -18.40 8.39
CA MET A 96 -12.08 -17.81 9.68
C MET A 96 -10.76 -17.04 9.61
N LYS A 97 -9.76 -17.61 8.92
CA LYS A 97 -8.47 -16.96 8.73
C LYS A 97 -8.58 -15.75 7.82
N ALA A 98 -9.30 -15.86 6.70
CA ALA A 98 -9.52 -14.76 5.78
C ALA A 98 -10.23 -13.58 6.48
N SER A 99 -11.28 -13.87 7.26
CA SER A 99 -12.00 -12.87 8.07
C SER A 99 -11.06 -12.17 9.06
N PHE A 100 -10.26 -12.94 9.78
CA PHE A 100 -9.28 -12.39 10.72
C PHE A 100 -8.27 -11.46 10.04
N GLU A 101 -7.77 -11.83 8.85
CA GLU A 101 -6.82 -10.98 8.11
C GLU A 101 -7.43 -9.66 7.66
N VAL A 102 -8.68 -9.68 7.19
CA VAL A 102 -9.39 -8.45 6.79
C VAL A 102 -9.63 -7.55 8.00
N ASP A 103 -10.10 -8.10 9.11
CA ASP A 103 -10.32 -7.35 10.35
C ASP A 103 -9.02 -6.76 10.90
N TYR A 104 -7.95 -7.54 10.87
CA TYR A 104 -6.64 -7.05 11.29
C TYR A 104 -6.15 -5.90 10.40
N CYS A 105 -6.33 -6.02 9.07
CA CYS A 105 -5.97 -4.97 8.12
C CYS A 105 -6.68 -3.65 8.45
N ILE A 106 -7.99 -3.68 8.63
CA ILE A 106 -8.80 -2.52 8.99
C ILE A 106 -8.28 -1.89 10.28
N ASN A 107 -8.10 -2.72 11.33
CA ASN A 107 -7.66 -2.26 12.64
C ASN A 107 -6.22 -1.71 12.62
N ALA A 108 -5.32 -2.30 11.83
CA ALA A 108 -3.96 -1.81 11.69
C ALA A 108 -3.92 -0.39 11.09
N PHE A 109 -4.71 -0.13 10.06
CA PHE A 109 -4.80 1.22 9.47
C PHE A 109 -5.46 2.22 10.41
N ARG A 110 -6.52 1.82 11.14
CA ARG A 110 -7.15 2.67 12.16
C ARG A 110 -6.20 3.02 13.29
N ALA A 111 -5.45 2.05 13.80
CA ALA A 111 -4.45 2.29 14.85
C ALA A 111 -3.33 3.20 14.36
N ALA A 112 -2.85 2.98 13.13
CA ALA A 112 -1.80 3.80 12.54
C ALA A 112 -2.25 5.24 12.25
N ALA A 113 -3.53 5.49 12.03
CA ALA A 113 -4.07 6.83 11.77
C ALA A 113 -3.79 7.81 12.93
N GLY A 114 -3.73 7.33 14.15
CA GLY A 114 -3.38 8.16 15.32
C GLY A 114 -1.88 8.43 15.50
N VAL A 115 -1.00 7.75 14.76
CA VAL A 115 0.45 7.85 14.93
C VAL A 115 1.02 9.21 14.45
N PRO A 116 0.63 9.76 13.29
CA PRO A 116 1.23 10.99 12.78
C PRO A 116 1.21 12.17 13.75
N ARG A 117 0.16 12.26 14.57
CA ARG A 117 0.02 13.35 15.57
C ARG A 117 0.83 13.13 16.86
N ARG A 118 1.35 11.94 17.05
CA ARG A 118 2.14 11.55 18.25
C ARG A 118 3.64 11.44 17.96
N LEU A 119 4.07 11.81 16.76
CA LEU A 119 5.46 11.84 16.39
C LEU A 119 6.11 13.10 16.98
N THR A 120 6.75 12.95 18.13
CA THR A 120 7.43 14.03 18.85
C THR A 120 8.95 13.86 18.76
N GLY A 121 9.65 14.94 18.98
CA GLY A 121 11.07 14.93 19.32
C GLY A 121 11.27 15.00 20.84
N GLU A 122 12.50 15.08 21.25
CA GLU A 122 12.90 15.15 22.66
C GLU A 122 13.78 16.38 22.88
N THR A 123 13.65 17.00 24.05
CA THR A 123 14.61 17.99 24.51
C THR A 123 15.64 17.32 25.40
N MET A 124 16.89 17.75 25.32
CA MET A 124 17.97 17.17 26.09
C MET A 124 18.81 18.26 26.77
N PRO A 125 19.25 18.03 28.02
CA PRO A 125 20.18 18.94 28.69
C PRO A 125 21.54 18.89 27.97
N LEU A 126 22.23 20.04 27.97
CA LEU A 126 23.59 20.15 27.47
C LEU A 126 24.50 20.74 28.59
N ASP A 127 25.72 20.24 28.66
CA ASP A 127 26.71 20.74 29.68
C ASP A 127 27.21 22.15 29.40
N ARG A 128 26.82 22.76 28.29
CA ARG A 128 27.18 24.12 27.90
C ARG A 128 26.17 25.12 28.45
N PRO A 129 26.57 26.07 29.30
CA PRO A 129 25.68 27.12 29.82
C PRO A 129 25.00 27.91 28.69
N GLY A 130 23.68 28.09 28.79
CA GLY A 130 22.87 28.80 27.79
C GLY A 130 22.61 28.03 26.50
N ALA A 131 23.07 26.78 26.38
CA ALA A 131 22.78 25.94 25.25
C ALA A 131 21.48 25.13 25.46
N PHE A 132 20.74 24.92 24.37
CA PHE A 132 19.52 24.14 24.32
C PHE A 132 19.63 23.04 23.22
N GLY A 133 19.36 21.81 23.58
CA GLY A 133 19.40 20.67 22.68
C GLY A 133 18.01 20.09 22.44
N PHE A 134 17.70 19.76 21.22
CA PHE A 134 16.48 19.01 20.87
C PHE A 134 16.73 18.04 19.71
N SER A 135 15.99 16.94 19.70
CA SER A 135 15.95 16.02 18.56
C SER A 135 14.70 16.25 17.74
N ILE A 136 14.82 16.06 16.43
CA ILE A 136 13.68 16.00 15.50
C ILE A 136 13.72 14.65 14.77
N ARG A 137 12.57 14.21 14.35
CA ARG A 137 12.45 12.99 13.56
C ARG A 137 12.28 13.34 12.10
N GLU A 138 13.12 12.75 11.25
CA GLU A 138 13.11 12.99 9.81
C GLU A 138 12.75 11.72 9.02
N PRO A 139 12.16 11.87 7.83
CA PRO A 139 11.87 10.75 6.95
C PRO A 139 13.17 10.07 6.47
N VAL A 140 13.16 8.75 6.40
CA VAL A 140 14.34 7.99 5.98
C VAL A 140 14.40 7.75 4.47
N GLY A 141 13.31 7.94 3.77
CA GLY A 141 13.24 7.74 2.32
C GLY A 141 12.43 6.51 1.90
N VAL A 142 12.84 5.88 0.81
CA VAL A 142 12.13 4.75 0.20
C VAL A 142 12.49 3.44 0.88
N VAL A 143 11.48 2.60 1.15
CA VAL A 143 11.63 1.29 1.81
C VAL A 143 10.98 0.20 0.98
N ALA A 144 11.64 -0.94 0.92
CA ALA A 144 11.08 -2.16 0.35
C ALA A 144 10.37 -2.97 1.46
N CYS A 145 9.12 -3.35 1.22
CA CYS A 145 8.37 -4.26 2.07
C CYS A 145 8.19 -5.58 1.34
N ILE A 146 8.63 -6.67 1.95
CA ILE A 146 8.43 -8.03 1.43
C ILE A 146 7.53 -8.75 2.42
N THR A 147 6.41 -9.26 1.94
CA THR A 147 5.43 -9.95 2.79
C THR A 147 5.39 -11.43 2.47
N PRO A 148 5.18 -12.30 3.50
CA PRO A 148 5.07 -13.73 3.28
C PRO A 148 3.70 -14.10 2.69
N PHE A 149 3.65 -15.23 2.00
CA PHE A 149 2.46 -15.74 1.33
C PHE A 149 1.33 -16.18 2.29
N ASN A 150 1.68 -16.62 3.49
CA ASN A 150 0.73 -17.27 4.40
C ASN A 150 -0.28 -16.32 5.06
N VAL A 151 0.03 -15.05 5.22
CA VAL A 151 -0.86 -14.01 5.76
C VAL A 151 -0.61 -12.67 5.05
N PRO A 152 -0.85 -12.64 3.75
CA PRO A 152 -0.39 -11.56 2.89
C PRO A 152 -1.01 -10.21 3.24
N LEU A 153 -2.33 -10.15 3.42
CA LEU A 153 -3.04 -8.91 3.71
C LEU A 153 -2.65 -8.33 5.07
N LEU A 154 -2.59 -9.17 6.10
CA LEU A 154 -2.22 -8.77 7.45
C LEU A 154 -0.81 -8.18 7.51
N LYS A 155 0.17 -8.88 6.92
CA LYS A 155 1.57 -8.43 6.93
C LYS A 155 1.75 -7.16 6.11
N HIS A 156 1.06 -7.09 4.98
CA HIS A 156 1.05 -5.90 4.13
C HIS A 156 0.54 -4.69 4.89
N ALA A 157 -0.65 -4.79 5.50
CA ALA A 157 -1.23 -3.72 6.29
C ALA A 157 -0.29 -3.28 7.43
N LYS A 158 0.30 -4.24 8.16
CA LYS A 158 1.22 -3.95 9.25
C LYS A 158 2.44 -3.13 8.82
N HIS A 159 3.02 -3.43 7.67
CA HIS A 159 4.16 -2.69 7.15
C HIS A 159 3.76 -1.33 6.59
N ILE A 160 2.78 -1.29 5.67
CA ILE A 160 2.41 -0.06 4.95
C ILE A 160 1.76 0.97 5.87
N ALA A 161 0.91 0.56 6.80
CA ALA A 161 0.25 1.47 7.71
C ALA A 161 1.26 2.34 8.48
N MET A 162 2.32 1.71 9.00
CA MET A 162 3.38 2.44 9.70
C MET A 162 4.22 3.31 8.77
N VAL A 163 4.47 2.87 7.54
CA VAL A 163 5.19 3.65 6.54
C VAL A 163 4.46 4.94 6.19
N ILE A 164 3.15 4.86 5.95
CA ILE A 164 2.30 6.01 5.67
C ILE A 164 2.23 6.93 6.91
N ALA A 165 2.02 6.35 8.08
CA ALA A 165 1.91 7.10 9.33
C ALA A 165 3.17 7.92 9.64
N THR A 166 4.33 7.29 9.40
CA THR A 166 5.64 7.79 9.85
C THR A 166 6.47 8.43 8.72
N ALA A 167 5.86 9.12 7.78
CA ALA A 167 6.62 9.86 6.76
C ALA A 167 7.77 10.71 7.37
N VAL A 168 7.74 10.89 8.68
CA VAL A 168 8.71 11.64 9.49
C VAL A 168 9.55 10.75 10.42
N VAL A 169 9.14 9.49 10.69
CA VAL A 169 9.79 8.66 11.71
C VAL A 169 10.04 7.27 11.25
N ASN A 170 11.26 6.94 11.04
CA ASN A 170 11.76 5.62 10.67
C ASN A 170 11.59 5.22 9.19
N ARG A 171 12.67 4.97 8.62
CA ARG A 171 13.17 4.23 7.45
C ARG A 171 12.16 3.51 6.52
N TYR A 172 10.91 4.00 6.29
CA TYR A 172 9.91 3.22 5.58
C TYR A 172 9.04 4.03 4.61
N ASN A 173 9.44 4.16 3.36
CA ASN A 173 8.53 4.41 2.24
C ASN A 173 8.61 3.21 1.30
N ALA A 174 7.48 2.55 1.08
CA ALA A 174 7.48 1.19 0.59
C ALA A 174 7.46 1.06 -0.92
N ILE A 175 8.32 0.22 -1.42
CA ILE A 175 8.09 -0.56 -2.62
C ILE A 175 7.85 -1.99 -2.13
N VAL A 176 6.68 -2.54 -2.41
CA VAL A 176 6.39 -3.90 -2.02
C VAL A 176 6.56 -4.80 -3.23
N PHE A 177 7.45 -5.74 -3.08
CA PHE A 177 7.52 -6.92 -3.90
C PHE A 177 7.16 -8.12 -3.05
N SER A 178 6.11 -8.83 -3.40
CA SER A 178 5.90 -10.18 -2.94
C SER A 178 6.11 -11.12 -4.12
N PRO A 179 7.16 -11.93 -4.14
CA PRO A 179 7.31 -12.94 -5.17
C PRO A 179 6.36 -14.13 -5.01
N LEU A 180 5.58 -14.17 -3.94
CA LEU A 180 4.86 -15.36 -3.51
C LEU A 180 3.33 -15.22 -3.46
N VAL A 181 2.78 -14.01 -3.65
CA VAL A 181 1.32 -13.79 -3.77
C VAL A 181 1.09 -12.76 -4.87
N PRO A 182 0.82 -13.23 -6.08
CA PRO A 182 0.93 -12.41 -7.27
C PRO A 182 -0.09 -11.28 -7.40
N ASN A 183 -1.31 -11.43 -6.92
CA ASN A 183 -2.40 -10.51 -7.26
C ASN A 183 -2.71 -9.46 -6.21
N PHE A 184 -2.50 -9.78 -4.94
CA PHE A 184 -2.94 -8.94 -3.85
C PHE A 184 -2.03 -7.73 -3.61
N LEU A 185 -0.75 -7.88 -3.90
CA LEU A 185 0.28 -6.96 -3.46
C LEU A 185 0.83 -6.01 -4.52
N THR A 186 0.78 -6.39 -5.78
CA THR A 186 1.21 -5.49 -6.86
C THR A 186 0.23 -4.35 -7.11
N SER A 187 -1.04 -4.53 -6.76
CA SER A 187 -2.08 -3.51 -6.95
C SER A 187 -2.20 -2.48 -5.83
N SER A 188 -1.60 -2.73 -4.67
CA SER A 188 -1.92 -1.95 -3.45
C SER A 188 -0.91 -0.88 -3.06
N ILE A 189 0.23 -0.72 -3.73
CA ILE A 189 1.38 -0.09 -3.05
C ILE A 189 1.82 1.24 -3.56
N ALA A 190 1.43 1.65 -4.70
CA ALA A 190 1.79 2.97 -5.19
C ALA A 190 0.73 4.04 -4.86
N ALA A 191 -0.07 3.82 -3.86
CA ALA A 191 -1.02 4.83 -3.38
C ALA A 191 -0.37 5.83 -2.42
N VAL A 192 0.82 6.31 -2.73
CA VAL A 192 1.22 7.64 -2.27
C VAL A 192 0.48 8.62 -3.19
N PRO A 193 -0.34 9.52 -2.64
CA PRO A 193 -1.12 10.43 -3.45
C PRO A 193 -0.19 11.25 -4.33
N GLN A 194 -0.18 10.97 -5.62
CA GLN A 194 0.37 11.89 -6.58
C GLN A 194 -0.70 12.95 -6.87
N THR A 195 -0.33 14.15 -6.47
CA THR A 195 -0.79 15.45 -6.98
C THR A 195 -2.24 15.88 -6.71
N ARG A 196 -2.30 17.01 -6.05
CA ARG A 196 -3.30 18.04 -6.33
C ARG A 196 -3.27 18.35 -7.83
N GLU A 197 -4.18 17.80 -8.59
CA GLU A 197 -4.66 18.53 -9.77
C GLU A 197 -5.54 19.67 -9.26
N THR A 198 -4.96 20.82 -9.10
CA THR A 198 -5.72 22.06 -8.97
C THR A 198 -6.30 22.37 -10.34
N ASN A 199 -7.57 22.05 -10.52
CA ASN A 199 -8.32 22.64 -11.59
C ASN A 199 -8.50 24.13 -11.27
N THR A 200 -8.41 24.99 -12.26
CA THR A 200 -8.57 26.46 -12.21
C THR A 200 -9.90 26.95 -11.65
N SER A 201 -10.75 26.10 -11.11
CA SER A 201 -12.05 26.39 -10.48
C SER A 201 -12.10 26.21 -8.96
N GLY A 202 -10.97 26.02 -8.27
CA GLY A 202 -10.92 26.07 -6.80
C GLY A 202 -11.66 24.96 -6.04
N THR A 203 -12.24 24.00 -6.72
CA THR A 203 -12.93 22.87 -6.08
C THR A 203 -11.98 21.69 -5.92
N THR A 204 -11.65 21.36 -4.67
CA THR A 204 -10.86 20.18 -4.30
C THR A 204 -11.64 18.93 -4.68
N LYS A 205 -11.33 18.33 -5.83
CA LYS A 205 -11.81 16.98 -6.14
C LYS A 205 -11.18 16.01 -5.14
N ALA A 206 -12.03 15.36 -4.37
CA ALA A 206 -11.65 14.33 -3.41
C ALA A 206 -10.70 13.32 -4.04
N LEU A 207 -9.59 13.10 -3.37
CA LEU A 207 -8.60 12.08 -3.67
C LEU A 207 -9.29 10.71 -3.62
N ARG A 208 -9.77 10.22 -4.74
CA ARG A 208 -10.16 8.81 -4.86
C ARG A 208 -8.87 8.02 -4.93
N LEU A 209 -8.47 7.46 -3.79
CA LEU A 209 -7.51 6.36 -3.78
C LEU A 209 -8.04 5.28 -4.74
N ARG A 210 -7.42 5.16 -5.90
CA ARG A 210 -7.76 4.11 -6.85
C ARG A 210 -7.11 2.77 -6.42
N ILE A 211 -7.42 2.31 -5.21
CA ILE A 211 -7.33 0.88 -4.88
C ILE A 211 -8.36 0.11 -5.73
N ASN A 212 -9.34 0.84 -6.23
CA ASN A 212 -10.53 0.33 -6.90
C ASN A 212 -10.42 0.04 -8.41
N ALA A 213 -9.31 0.30 -9.07
CA ALA A 213 -9.29 0.09 -10.53
C ALA A 213 -9.14 -1.40 -10.91
N SER A 214 -8.41 -2.19 -10.11
CA SER A 214 -8.35 -3.63 -10.32
C SER A 214 -9.64 -4.32 -9.88
N LEU A 215 -10.26 -3.84 -8.80
CA LEU A 215 -11.43 -4.45 -8.20
C LEU A 215 -12.74 -4.16 -8.97
N ARG A 216 -12.89 -3.02 -9.64
CA ARG A 216 -14.11 -2.73 -10.42
C ARG A 216 -14.25 -3.55 -11.71
N ASN A 217 -13.18 -4.09 -12.23
CA ASN A 217 -13.26 -4.98 -13.39
C ASN A 217 -13.74 -6.40 -13.02
N TRP A 218 -13.84 -6.73 -11.73
CA TRP A 218 -14.40 -8.00 -11.27
C TRP A 218 -15.95 -8.08 -11.35
N LYS A 219 -16.62 -6.93 -11.37
CA LYS A 219 -18.11 -6.88 -11.35
C LYS A 219 -18.79 -7.02 -12.70
N LYS A 220 -18.11 -7.46 -13.76
CA LYS A 220 -18.87 -7.87 -14.96
C LYS A 220 -19.30 -9.32 -14.78
N PRO A 221 -20.62 -9.59 -14.77
CA PRO A 221 -21.11 -10.94 -14.61
C PRO A 221 -20.65 -11.79 -15.79
N LEU A 222 -20.12 -12.95 -15.51
CA LEU A 222 -20.12 -14.06 -16.45
C LEU A 222 -21.59 -14.42 -16.69
N MET A 223 -22.23 -13.79 -17.68
CA MET A 223 -23.42 -14.36 -18.28
C MET A 223 -22.95 -15.35 -19.34
N MET A 224 -23.41 -16.58 -19.15
CA MET A 224 -23.34 -17.83 -19.88
C MET A 224 -22.14 -18.68 -19.60
#